data_cdbc3dfb23936507aa567728d8712897
#
_entry.id   cdbc3dfb23936507aa567728d8712897
#
_cell.length_a   1.000
_cell.length_b   1.000
_cell.length_c   1.000
_cell.angle_alpha   90.00
_cell.angle_beta   90.00
_cell.angle_gamma   90.00
#
_symmetry.space_group_name_H-M   'P 1'
#
loop_
_entity.id
_entity.type
_entity.pdbx_description
1 polymer ?
#
loop_
_entity_poly.entity_id
_entity_poly.type
_entity_poly.pdbx_seq_one_letter_code
_entity_poly.pdbx_strand_id
1 'polypeptide(L)'
;MSPIELIFQYLMSLNFNLRKGFDIKLKGRAVEETGYHIKQSSFAIKPTDFIGITRPKLLRHIGDELKAGTPILFDKLSENVMYCSPVSGEIIDIVRGEKRTLEEIRILPDKNIKYVKHKIIIL
;
A
#
# COMPACT_ATOMS: atom_id res chain seq x y z
N MET A 1 36.57 4.48 35.10
CA MET A 1 35.62 5.09 34.15
C MET A 1 36.12 6.47 33.77
N SER A 2 36.27 6.72 32.49
CA SER A 2 36.60 8.05 32.02
C SER A 2 35.39 8.98 32.13
N PRO A 3 35.58 10.30 32.30
CA PRO A 3 34.46 11.24 32.32
C PRO A 3 33.56 11.18 31.08
N ILE A 4 34.16 10.79 29.95
CA ILE A 4 33.46 10.66 28.66
C ILE A 4 32.51 9.43 28.67
N GLU A 5 32.93 8.31 29.28
CA GLU A 5 32.07 7.12 29.40
C GLU A 5 30.89 7.36 30.32
N LEU A 6 31.09 8.10 31.43
CA LEU A 6 30.04 8.53 32.33
C LEU A 6 29.01 9.45 31.65
N ILE A 7 29.45 10.40 30.83
CA ILE A 7 28.60 11.29 30.06
C ILE A 7 27.84 10.51 29.00
N PHE A 8 28.48 9.56 28.32
CA PHE A 8 27.86 8.72 27.32
C PHE A 8 26.78 7.80 27.91
N GLN A 9 27.03 7.21 29.08
CA GLN A 9 26.11 6.38 29.81
C GLN A 9 24.91 7.20 30.35
N TYR A 10 25.17 8.44 30.79
CA TYR A 10 24.12 9.37 31.20
C TYR A 10 23.24 9.82 30.04
N LEU A 11 23.79 10.08 28.87
CA LEU A 11 23.07 10.44 27.66
C LEU A 11 22.23 9.28 27.12
N MET A 12 22.69 8.04 27.24
CA MET A 12 21.96 6.85 26.82
C MET A 12 20.83 6.43 27.77
N SER A 13 20.79 6.97 28.99
CA SER A 13 19.78 6.65 30.00
C SER A 13 18.70 7.71 30.16
N LEU A 14 18.67 8.73 29.30
CA LEU A 14 17.62 9.77 29.32
C LEU A 14 16.29 9.18 28.83
N ASN A 15 15.46 8.79 29.79
CA ASN A 15 14.08 8.39 29.53
C ASN A 15 13.12 9.59 29.59
N PHE A 16 12.54 9.95 28.44
CA PHE A 16 11.50 10.96 28.37
C PHE A 16 10.13 10.31 28.41
N ASN A 17 9.37 10.56 29.47
CA ASN A 17 8.00 10.10 29.56
C ASN A 17 7.04 11.24 29.20
N LEU A 18 6.47 11.18 28.00
CA LEU A 18 5.49 12.15 27.52
C LEU A 18 4.08 11.73 27.98
N ARG A 19 3.52 12.45 28.93
CA ARG A 19 2.15 12.20 29.43
C ARG A 19 1.05 12.80 28.55
N LYS A 20 1.39 13.75 27.69
CA LYS A 20 0.49 14.42 26.75
C LYS A 20 1.08 14.36 25.36
N GLY A 21 0.23 14.30 24.35
CA GLY A 21 0.65 14.41 22.95
C GLY A 21 1.37 15.76 22.72
N PHE A 22 2.15 15.81 21.66
CA PHE A 22 2.90 16.99 21.26
C PHE A 22 2.32 17.55 19.97
N ASP A 23 1.82 18.80 20.03
CA ASP A 23 1.31 19.50 18.86
C ASP A 23 2.42 20.37 18.25
N ILE A 24 2.77 20.06 17.01
CA ILE A 24 3.68 20.91 16.23
C ILE A 24 2.83 22.03 15.60
N LYS A 25 3.02 23.25 16.08
CA LYS A 25 2.35 24.42 15.53
C LYS A 25 3.00 24.80 14.21
N LEU A 26 2.43 24.32 13.10
CA LEU A 26 2.84 24.71 11.76
C LEU A 26 2.27 26.08 11.41
N LYS A 27 3.08 26.90 10.75
CA LYS A 27 2.62 28.19 10.22
C LYS A 27 1.89 27.97 8.90
N GLY A 28 0.67 28.48 8.83
CA GLY A 28 -0.19 28.35 7.66
C GLY A 28 -1.28 27.29 7.82
N ARG A 29 -2.23 27.32 6.93
CA ARG A 29 -3.37 26.38 6.84
C ARG A 29 -3.52 25.90 5.42
N ALA A 30 -3.79 24.64 5.21
CA ALA A 30 -4.12 24.13 3.90
C ALA A 30 -5.47 24.70 3.43
N VAL A 31 -5.59 24.93 2.13
CA VAL A 31 -6.87 25.34 1.55
C VAL A 31 -7.84 24.18 1.64
N GLU A 32 -9.03 24.42 2.19
CA GLU A 32 -10.08 23.40 2.38
C GLU A 32 -10.92 23.25 1.10
N GLU A 33 -10.26 22.93 -0.01
CA GLU A 33 -10.91 22.72 -1.30
C GLU A 33 -10.55 21.32 -1.82
N THR A 34 -11.53 20.67 -2.44
CA THR A 34 -11.28 19.43 -3.16
C THR A 34 -10.58 19.77 -4.46
N GLY A 35 -9.40 19.18 -4.69
CA GLY A 35 -8.67 19.39 -5.94
C GLY A 35 -9.41 18.85 -7.17
N TYR A 36 -8.93 19.19 -8.34
CA TYR A 36 -9.50 18.69 -9.60
C TYR A 36 -9.41 17.18 -9.68
N HIS A 37 -10.52 16.53 -9.96
CA HIS A 37 -10.56 15.10 -10.22
C HIS A 37 -10.19 14.84 -11.68
N ILE A 38 -8.97 14.31 -11.89
CA ILE A 38 -8.51 13.91 -13.22
C ILE A 38 -9.04 12.49 -13.47
N LYS A 39 -9.80 12.33 -14.56
CA LYS A 39 -10.25 11.01 -14.99
C LYS A 39 -9.06 10.20 -15.51
N GLN A 40 -8.73 9.12 -14.83
CA GLN A 40 -7.64 8.24 -15.21
C GLN A 40 -8.06 7.27 -16.31
N SER A 41 -7.15 7.03 -17.27
CA SER A 41 -7.37 6.05 -18.35
C SER A 41 -7.01 4.62 -17.94
N SER A 42 -6.10 4.45 -17.00
CA SER A 42 -5.67 3.16 -16.48
C SER A 42 -5.21 3.28 -15.04
N PHE A 43 -5.22 2.14 -14.34
CA PHE A 43 -4.71 2.00 -12.97
C PHE A 43 -3.62 0.95 -12.93
N ALA A 44 -2.67 1.09 -12.03
CA ALA A 44 -1.64 0.09 -11.83
C ALA A 44 -1.50 -0.27 -10.35
N ILE A 45 -1.27 -1.54 -10.08
CA ILE A 45 -0.82 -2.03 -8.79
C ILE A 45 0.67 -2.31 -8.89
N LYS A 46 1.43 -1.75 -7.98
CA LYS A 46 2.87 -1.95 -7.87
C LYS A 46 3.18 -2.77 -6.63
N PRO A 47 3.52 -4.05 -6.75
CA PRO A 47 3.87 -4.87 -5.59
C PRO A 47 5.05 -4.33 -4.81
N THR A 48 5.95 -3.60 -5.46
CA THR A 48 7.13 -2.96 -4.85
C THR A 48 6.79 -1.85 -3.87
N ASP A 49 5.58 -1.24 -3.98
CA ASP A 49 5.13 -0.18 -3.08
C ASP A 49 4.56 -0.71 -1.76
N PHE A 50 4.27 -2.01 -1.69
CA PHE A 50 3.77 -2.64 -0.47
C PHE A 50 4.91 -3.09 0.43
N ILE A 51 5.04 -2.43 1.57
CA ILE A 51 6.03 -2.79 2.59
C ILE A 51 5.71 -4.18 3.14
N GLY A 52 6.70 -5.07 3.12
CA GLY A 52 6.56 -6.43 3.66
C GLY A 52 6.28 -7.51 2.62
N ILE A 53 5.94 -7.18 1.39
CA ILE A 53 5.92 -8.17 0.32
C ILE A 53 7.34 -8.50 -0.12
N THR A 54 7.73 -9.75 0.07
CA THR A 54 9.05 -10.24 -0.37
C THR A 54 9.00 -11.10 -1.61
N ARG A 55 7.97 -11.92 -1.75
CA ARG A 55 7.81 -12.88 -2.85
C ARG A 55 6.39 -12.84 -3.43
N PRO A 56 6.04 -11.76 -4.18
CA PRO A 56 4.71 -11.66 -4.77
C PRO A 56 4.46 -12.78 -5.77
N LYS A 57 3.31 -13.44 -5.63
CA LYS A 57 2.81 -14.44 -6.59
C LYS A 57 1.52 -13.94 -7.20
N LEU A 58 1.50 -13.91 -8.52
CA LEU A 58 0.35 -13.47 -9.30
C LEU A 58 -0.72 -14.58 -9.36
N LEU A 59 -1.97 -14.21 -9.16
CA LEU A 59 -3.16 -15.08 -9.25
C LEU A 59 -3.92 -14.92 -10.57
N ARG A 60 -3.60 -13.89 -11.33
CA ARG A 60 -4.35 -13.48 -12.53
C ARG A 60 -3.43 -13.37 -13.73
N HIS A 61 -4.02 -13.36 -14.93
CA HIS A 61 -3.32 -13.26 -16.21
C HIS A 61 -3.81 -12.04 -16.99
N ILE A 62 -3.07 -11.67 -18.03
CA ILE A 62 -3.48 -10.65 -18.99
C ILE A 62 -4.78 -11.11 -19.65
N GLY A 63 -5.76 -10.23 -19.77
CA GLY A 63 -7.07 -10.50 -20.30
C GLY A 63 -8.12 -10.92 -19.24
N ASP A 64 -7.72 -11.14 -18.00
CA ASP A 64 -8.67 -11.48 -16.94
C ASP A 64 -9.53 -10.27 -16.56
N GLU A 65 -10.85 -10.49 -16.47
CA GLU A 65 -11.79 -9.50 -15.95
C GLU A 65 -11.81 -9.53 -14.42
N LEU A 66 -11.74 -8.35 -13.82
CA LEU A 66 -11.71 -8.15 -12.38
C LEU A 66 -12.90 -7.32 -11.91
N LYS A 67 -13.33 -7.59 -10.68
CA LYS A 67 -14.15 -6.66 -9.90
C LYS A 67 -13.26 -5.95 -8.88
N ALA A 68 -13.64 -4.75 -8.48
CA ALA A 68 -12.98 -4.08 -7.36
C ALA A 68 -13.08 -4.97 -6.10
N GLY A 69 -11.94 -5.30 -5.49
CA GLY A 69 -11.84 -6.28 -4.40
C GLY A 69 -11.48 -7.71 -4.83
N THR A 70 -11.33 -8.00 -6.13
CA THR A 70 -10.87 -9.31 -6.59
C THR A 70 -9.38 -9.49 -6.28
N PRO A 71 -8.96 -10.60 -5.61
CA PRO A 71 -7.56 -10.88 -5.36
C PRO A 71 -6.74 -11.00 -6.65
N ILE A 72 -5.62 -10.28 -6.71
CA ILE A 72 -4.72 -10.27 -7.86
C ILE A 72 -3.42 -10.98 -7.55
N LEU A 73 -2.87 -10.75 -6.36
CA LEU A 73 -1.61 -11.34 -5.92
C LEU A 73 -1.61 -11.61 -4.41
N PHE A 74 -0.67 -12.43 -3.98
CA PHE A 74 -0.38 -12.70 -2.58
C PHE A 74 1.13 -12.82 -2.35
N ASP A 75 1.58 -12.72 -1.12
CA ASP A 75 2.96 -13.03 -0.76
C ASP A 75 3.08 -14.52 -0.40
N LYS A 76 4.05 -15.21 -1.01
CA LYS A 76 4.33 -16.64 -0.70
C LYS A 76 4.69 -16.89 0.77
N LEU A 77 5.17 -15.87 1.49
CA LEU A 77 5.48 -15.99 2.92
C LEU A 77 4.24 -15.81 3.81
N SER A 78 3.16 -15.25 3.26
CA SER A 78 1.91 -14.97 3.98
C SER A 78 0.72 -15.18 3.05
N GLU A 79 0.45 -16.43 2.69
CA GLU A 79 -0.53 -16.80 1.66
C GLU A 79 -1.97 -16.39 2.00
N ASN A 80 -2.28 -16.16 3.26
CA ASN A 80 -3.59 -15.69 3.71
C ASN A 80 -3.82 -14.20 3.45
N VAL A 81 -2.75 -13.43 3.18
CA VAL A 81 -2.83 -12.00 2.90
C VAL A 81 -2.85 -11.77 1.39
N MET A 82 -4.00 -11.33 0.89
CA MET A 82 -4.20 -11.11 -0.54
C MET A 82 -4.28 -9.62 -0.85
N TYR A 83 -3.72 -9.24 -1.97
CA TYR A 83 -3.75 -7.88 -2.50
C TYR A 83 -4.75 -7.82 -3.64
N CYS A 84 -5.76 -6.97 -3.48
CA CYS A 84 -6.94 -6.96 -4.34
C CYS A 84 -6.91 -5.81 -5.33
N SER A 85 -7.72 -5.94 -6.40
CA SER A 85 -7.91 -4.88 -7.38
C SER A 85 -8.62 -3.67 -6.78
N PRO A 86 -8.12 -2.43 -7.00
CA PRO A 86 -8.81 -1.22 -6.57
C PRO A 86 -10.00 -0.85 -7.46
N VAL A 87 -10.04 -1.36 -8.69
CA VAL A 87 -11.08 -1.07 -9.69
C VAL A 87 -11.56 -2.34 -10.37
N SER A 88 -12.74 -2.29 -10.98
CA SER A 88 -13.17 -3.32 -11.92
C SER A 88 -12.67 -3.00 -13.32
N GLY A 89 -12.36 -4.02 -14.07
CA GLY A 89 -11.86 -3.90 -15.42
C GLY A 89 -11.03 -5.10 -15.86
N GLU A 90 -10.28 -4.94 -16.92
CA GLU A 90 -9.45 -5.98 -17.52
C GLU A 90 -7.97 -5.73 -17.25
N ILE A 91 -7.22 -6.78 -16.96
CA ILE A 91 -5.76 -6.71 -16.88
C ILE A 91 -5.21 -6.60 -18.30
N ILE A 92 -4.64 -5.43 -18.62
CA ILE A 92 -4.11 -5.15 -19.96
C ILE A 92 -2.62 -5.44 -20.08
N ASP A 93 -1.87 -5.39 -18.98
CA ASP A 93 -0.44 -5.57 -18.99
C ASP A 93 0.11 -6.00 -17.64
N ILE A 94 1.20 -6.80 -17.66
CA ILE A 94 1.95 -7.23 -16.48
C ILE A 94 3.42 -6.94 -16.74
N VAL A 95 3.93 -5.86 -16.16
CA VAL A 95 5.30 -5.41 -16.32
C VAL A 95 6.22 -6.17 -15.37
N ARG A 96 7.28 -6.74 -15.92
CA ARG A 96 8.32 -7.42 -15.16
C ARG A 96 9.66 -6.73 -15.38
N GLY A 97 10.35 -6.48 -14.29
CA GLY A 97 11.68 -5.91 -14.30
C GLY A 97 12.80 -6.95 -14.28
N GLU A 98 13.95 -6.53 -13.76
CA GLU A 98 15.12 -7.40 -13.64
C GLU A 98 14.80 -8.64 -12.79
N LYS A 99 15.43 -9.77 -13.14
CA LYS A 99 15.24 -11.07 -12.47
C LYS A 99 13.77 -11.50 -12.39
N ARG A 100 12.94 -11.07 -13.35
CA ARG A 100 11.49 -11.33 -13.41
C ARG A 100 10.70 -10.76 -12.23
N THR A 101 11.20 -9.73 -11.58
CA THR A 101 10.49 -9.00 -10.53
C THR A 101 9.19 -8.45 -11.07
N LEU A 102 8.09 -8.65 -10.35
CA LEU A 102 6.78 -8.11 -10.71
C LEU A 102 6.74 -6.61 -10.32
N GLU A 103 6.75 -5.74 -11.32
CA GLU A 103 6.81 -4.29 -11.11
C GLU A 103 5.43 -3.65 -11.14
N GLU A 104 4.64 -3.93 -12.18
CA GLU A 104 3.32 -3.32 -12.34
C GLU A 104 2.30 -4.33 -12.89
N ILE A 105 1.08 -4.22 -12.41
CA ILE A 105 -0.10 -4.88 -12.98
C ILE A 105 -1.05 -3.78 -13.42
N ARG A 106 -1.20 -3.59 -14.72
CA ARG A 106 -2.02 -2.52 -15.30
C ARG A 106 -3.43 -2.99 -15.59
N ILE A 107 -4.40 -2.19 -15.18
CA ILE A 107 -5.82 -2.50 -15.28
C ILE A 107 -6.50 -1.38 -16.06
N LEU A 108 -7.23 -1.73 -17.09
CA LEU A 108 -8.12 -0.83 -17.80
C LEU A 108 -9.47 -0.81 -17.07
N PRO A 109 -9.88 0.30 -16.45
CA PRO A 109 -11.09 0.33 -15.65
C PRO A 109 -12.35 0.28 -16.51
N ASP A 110 -13.40 -0.38 -15.99
CA ASP A 110 -14.74 -0.30 -16.54
C ASP A 110 -15.31 1.11 -16.40
N LYS A 111 -16.25 1.49 -17.28
CA LYS A 111 -16.98 2.76 -17.17
C LYS A 111 -17.75 2.84 -15.84
N ASN A 112 -18.32 1.73 -15.41
CA ASN A 112 -19.04 1.58 -14.15
C ASN A 112 -18.32 0.54 -13.28
N ILE A 113 -17.81 0.95 -12.15
CA ILE A 113 -17.05 0.08 -11.25
C ILE A 113 -17.98 -0.95 -10.61
N LYS A 114 -17.65 -2.22 -10.76
CA LYS A 114 -18.31 -3.35 -10.15
C LYS A 114 -17.53 -3.82 -8.95
N TYR A 115 -18.19 -4.06 -7.83
CA TYR A 115 -17.55 -4.48 -6.58
C TYR A 115 -17.79 -5.95 -6.28
N VAL A 116 -16.86 -6.59 -5.63
CA VAL A 116 -17.04 -7.91 -5.04
C VAL A 116 -17.99 -7.78 -3.84
N LYS A 117 -19.04 -8.63 -3.79
CA LYS A 117 -19.93 -8.69 -2.63
C LYS A 117 -19.36 -9.66 -1.60
N HIS A 118 -19.13 -9.16 -0.40
CA HIS A 118 -18.73 -9.97 0.74
C HIS A 118 -19.93 -10.24 1.63
N LYS A 119 -20.05 -11.49 2.12
CA LYS A 119 -21.03 -11.82 3.15
C LYS A 119 -20.46 -11.37 4.50
N ILE A 120 -21.08 -10.37 5.10
CA ILE A 120 -20.72 -9.92 6.44
C ILE A 120 -21.36 -10.88 7.43
N ILE A 121 -20.54 -11.58 8.20
CA ILE A 121 -21.00 -12.37 9.35
C ILE A 121 -20.92 -11.44 10.55
N ILE A 122 -22.07 -10.99 11.04
CA ILE A 122 -22.17 -10.25 12.30
C ILE A 122 -22.17 -11.30 13.40
N LEU A 123 -21.11 -11.32 14.21
CA LEU A 123 -20.99 -12.16 15.39
C LEU A 123 -21.71 -11.53 16.57
#